data_3932800e604b53bb26c2521c4c3849ff
#
_entry.id   3932800e604b53bb26c2521c4c3849ff
#
_cell.length_a   1.000
_cell.length_b   1.000
_cell.length_c   1.000
_cell.angle_alpha   90.00
_cell.angle_beta   90.00
_cell.angle_gamma   90.00
#
_symmetry.space_group_name_H-M   'P 1'
#
loop_
_entity.id
_entity.type
_entity.pdbx_description
1 polymer ?
#
loop_
_entity_poly.entity_id
_entity_poly.type
_entity_poly.pdbx_seq_one_letter_code
_entity_poly.pdbx_strand_id
1 'polypeptide(L)'
;MYNVLTLNKIAKCGTDILGDNYKVSDNETNPVAVLVRSASMHEMEMPESLLAIARAGAGVNNIPIKDCAEKGIVVFNSPGANANAVKELVVAGLLMSSRKIVNGIEWAKTLKGNGDQVGKMVEKGKSNFAGPEIMGKTLGVIGLGAIGIKVANVASALGMKVVGCDPFLSEANKTKLVDCKIVETNDEVYAEADYITVHVPLNDGTRGMINKETISKMKDGVRVLNYSRDGLVNSTDILDALKSGKMSAYVTDFATDDILGEDGVIAMPHLGASTPESEDNCAVMAATEVKDYLENGNIVNSVNLPCLSKDKTGGTRVCVIAKADADTDAIVKATGSDDFATATRGDFSYTIIDNATNTDVNVAGVIKVRSL
;
A
#
# COMPACT_ATOMS: atom_id res chain seq x y z
N MET A 1 30.72 4.99 -8.91
CA MET A 1 30.00 3.72 -8.67
C MET A 1 29.22 3.88 -7.39
N TYR A 2 27.91 3.64 -7.41
CA TYR A 2 27.04 3.78 -6.25
C TYR A 2 26.95 2.45 -5.48
N ASN A 3 27.23 2.45 -4.18
CA ASN A 3 27.08 1.28 -3.32
C ASN A 3 25.64 1.19 -2.81
N VAL A 4 24.96 0.09 -3.05
CA VAL A 4 23.57 -0.16 -2.62
C VAL A 4 23.52 -1.38 -1.72
N LEU A 5 22.98 -1.20 -0.51
CA LEU A 5 22.70 -2.28 0.43
C LEU A 5 21.32 -2.87 0.16
N THR A 6 21.20 -4.19 0.15
CA THR A 6 19.91 -4.89 0.18
C THR A 6 19.66 -5.51 1.54
N LEU A 7 18.55 -5.16 2.17
CA LEU A 7 18.05 -5.81 3.38
C LEU A 7 16.88 -6.71 3.02
N ASN A 8 16.99 -7.98 3.34
CA ASN A 8 16.19 -9.08 2.81
C ASN A 8 16.52 -9.41 1.33
N LYS A 9 15.89 -10.47 0.85
CA LYS A 9 15.98 -10.83 -0.55
C LYS A 9 15.14 -9.85 -1.38
N ILE A 10 15.78 -9.07 -2.24
CA ILE A 10 15.16 -8.23 -3.27
C ILE A 10 15.17 -8.99 -4.59
N ALA A 11 14.06 -8.95 -5.34
CA ALA A 11 13.95 -9.65 -6.62
C ALA A 11 14.99 -9.13 -7.62
N LYS A 12 15.62 -10.07 -8.34
CA LYS A 12 16.73 -9.78 -9.26
C LYS A 12 16.33 -8.81 -10.38
N CYS A 13 15.10 -8.90 -10.88
CA CYS A 13 14.56 -7.97 -11.88
C CYS A 13 14.61 -6.50 -11.43
N GLY A 14 14.48 -6.23 -10.13
CA GLY A 14 14.66 -4.88 -9.57
C GLY A 14 16.13 -4.49 -9.50
N THR A 15 17.01 -5.33 -8.94
CA THR A 15 18.43 -4.99 -8.82
C THR A 15 19.12 -4.86 -10.18
N ASP A 16 18.68 -5.59 -11.21
CA ASP A 16 19.22 -5.49 -12.57
C ASP A 16 18.95 -4.12 -13.24
N ILE A 17 17.90 -3.39 -12.81
CA ILE A 17 17.60 -2.03 -13.30
C ILE A 17 18.71 -1.03 -12.98
N LEU A 18 19.39 -1.24 -11.87
CA LEU A 18 20.46 -0.33 -11.45
C LEU A 18 21.62 -0.29 -12.45
N GLY A 19 22.00 -1.47 -13.00
CA GLY A 19 23.05 -1.58 -14.02
C GLY A 19 24.47 -1.45 -13.46
N ASP A 20 25.46 -1.34 -14.36
CA ASP A 20 26.88 -1.49 -14.06
C ASP A 20 27.48 -0.35 -13.20
N ASN A 21 26.81 0.79 -13.11
CA ASN A 21 27.25 1.89 -12.26
C ASN A 21 26.96 1.68 -10.77
N TYR A 22 26.31 0.57 -10.42
CA TYR A 22 25.90 0.24 -9.07
C TYR A 22 26.53 -1.06 -8.59
N LYS A 23 27.04 -1.04 -7.37
CA LYS A 23 27.46 -2.23 -6.65
C LYS A 23 26.40 -2.60 -5.62
N VAL A 24 25.64 -3.64 -5.89
CA VAL A 24 24.58 -4.13 -5.00
C VAL A 24 25.10 -5.26 -4.14
N SER A 25 24.94 -5.16 -2.82
CA SER A 25 25.42 -6.15 -1.86
C SER A 25 24.49 -6.19 -0.63
N ASP A 26 24.45 -7.33 0.04
CA ASP A 26 23.76 -7.53 1.32
C ASP A 26 24.61 -7.25 2.57
N ASN A 27 25.88 -6.90 2.37
CA ASN A 27 26.85 -6.62 3.42
C ASN A 27 27.60 -5.29 3.24
N GLU A 28 27.04 -4.35 2.48
CA GLU A 28 27.62 -3.02 2.29
C GLU A 28 27.54 -2.20 3.60
N THR A 29 28.65 -1.65 4.04
CA THR A 29 28.75 -0.91 5.31
C THR A 29 28.61 0.60 5.15
N ASN A 30 28.84 1.12 3.95
CA ASN A 30 28.73 2.56 3.65
C ASN A 30 27.90 2.82 2.38
N PRO A 31 26.63 2.40 2.37
CA PRO A 31 25.78 2.51 1.20
C PRO A 31 25.35 3.96 0.95
N VAL A 32 25.14 4.30 -0.32
CA VAL A 32 24.44 5.53 -0.73
C VAL A 32 22.93 5.32 -0.82
N ALA A 33 22.49 4.07 -0.97
CA ALA A 33 21.08 3.72 -0.94
C ALA A 33 20.86 2.34 -0.31
N VAL A 34 19.64 2.15 0.23
CA VAL A 34 19.18 0.87 0.78
C VAL A 34 17.89 0.45 0.06
N LEU A 35 17.85 -0.80 -0.42
CA LEU A 35 16.64 -1.48 -0.84
C LEU A 35 16.20 -2.42 0.28
N VAL A 36 14.99 -2.28 0.79
CA VAL A 36 14.47 -3.05 1.91
C VAL A 36 13.06 -3.57 1.63
N ARG A 37 12.71 -4.72 2.19
CA ARG A 37 11.33 -5.25 2.15
C ARG A 37 10.69 -5.25 3.53
N SER A 38 11.08 -6.15 4.42
CA SER A 38 10.46 -6.34 5.73
C SER A 38 11.40 -6.18 6.92
N ALA A 39 12.71 -6.06 6.70
CA ALA A 39 13.67 -5.86 7.78
C ALA A 39 13.40 -4.54 8.50
N SER A 40 13.48 -4.56 9.83
CA SER A 40 13.42 -3.35 10.63
C SER A 40 14.71 -2.55 10.50
N MET A 41 14.56 -1.25 10.29
CA MET A 41 15.66 -0.29 10.21
C MET A 41 15.69 0.67 11.40
N HIS A 42 14.84 0.46 12.42
CA HIS A 42 14.74 1.38 13.57
C HIS A 42 16.00 1.43 14.43
N GLU A 43 16.75 0.33 14.48
CA GLU A 43 18.01 0.25 15.22
C GLU A 43 19.25 0.30 14.31
N MET A 44 19.03 0.50 13.00
CA MET A 44 20.11 0.56 12.03
C MET A 44 20.79 1.93 12.10
N GLU A 45 22.12 1.94 12.21
CA GLU A 45 22.91 3.16 12.04
C GLU A 45 22.80 3.68 10.61
N MET A 46 22.47 4.96 10.45
CA MET A 46 22.35 5.62 9.14
C MET A 46 23.65 6.35 8.83
N PRO A 47 24.51 5.83 7.93
CA PRO A 47 25.78 6.47 7.61
C PRO A 47 25.55 7.80 6.87
N GLU A 48 26.50 8.73 6.97
CA GLU A 48 26.42 10.03 6.29
C GLU A 48 26.30 9.94 4.77
N SER A 49 26.86 8.86 4.18
CA SER A 49 26.77 8.56 2.76
C SER A 49 25.36 8.24 2.30
N LEU A 50 24.45 7.85 3.20
CA LEU A 50 23.11 7.40 2.84
C LEU A 50 22.25 8.55 2.36
N LEU A 51 21.72 8.41 1.15
CA LEU A 51 20.91 9.42 0.46
C LEU A 51 19.45 8.97 0.31
N ALA A 52 19.23 7.65 0.15
CA ALA A 52 17.91 7.12 -0.14
C ALA A 52 17.68 5.74 0.49
N ILE A 53 16.44 5.50 0.88
CA ILE A 53 15.92 4.18 1.26
C ILE A 53 14.70 3.93 0.40
N ALA A 54 14.63 2.79 -0.30
CA ALA A 54 13.43 2.40 -1.02
C ALA A 54 12.89 1.07 -0.49
N ARG A 55 11.64 1.11 -0.06
CA ARG A 55 10.94 -0.09 0.36
C ARG A 55 10.24 -0.76 -0.81
N ALA A 56 10.63 -1.99 -1.10
CA ALA A 56 9.90 -2.86 -2.03
C ALA A 56 8.56 -3.30 -1.41
N GLY A 57 7.59 -2.39 -1.42
CA GLY A 57 6.25 -2.56 -0.88
C GLY A 57 5.61 -1.24 -0.44
N ALA A 58 4.30 -1.25 -0.13
CA ALA A 58 3.54 -0.04 0.13
C ALA A 58 3.68 0.53 1.56
N GLY A 59 3.70 -0.32 2.60
CA GLY A 59 3.83 0.13 3.99
C GLY A 59 5.28 0.50 4.33
N VAL A 60 5.50 1.35 5.34
CA VAL A 60 6.85 1.84 5.71
C VAL A 60 7.09 1.86 7.22
N ASN A 61 6.32 1.10 7.95
CA ASN A 61 6.39 1.02 9.42
C ASN A 61 7.68 0.41 9.97
N ASN A 62 8.48 -0.20 9.12
CA ASN A 62 9.80 -0.76 9.45
C ASN A 62 10.96 0.23 9.23
N ILE A 63 10.68 1.50 8.85
CA ILE A 63 11.68 2.53 8.56
C ILE A 63 11.47 3.73 9.48
N PRO A 64 12.50 4.30 10.11
CA PRO A 64 12.41 5.49 10.96
C PRO A 64 12.29 6.77 10.09
N ILE A 65 11.07 7.01 9.57
CA ILE A 65 10.78 8.03 8.54
C ILE A 65 11.15 9.44 8.99
N LYS A 66 10.87 9.80 10.26
CA LYS A 66 11.16 11.14 10.79
C LYS A 66 12.66 11.38 10.88
N ASP A 67 13.41 10.42 11.42
CA ASP A 67 14.87 10.53 11.55
C ASP A 67 15.53 10.60 10.18
N CYS A 68 15.00 9.86 9.19
CA CYS A 68 15.47 9.96 7.80
C CYS A 68 15.25 11.36 7.23
N ALA A 69 14.08 11.96 7.45
CA ALA A 69 13.80 13.32 6.96
C ALA A 69 14.74 14.36 7.57
N GLU A 70 14.98 14.30 8.88
CA GLU A 70 15.90 15.21 9.58
C GLU A 70 17.36 15.10 9.08
N LYS A 71 17.76 13.92 8.58
CA LYS A 71 19.09 13.67 7.98
C LYS A 71 19.14 13.93 6.47
N GLY A 72 18.03 14.36 5.85
CA GLY A 72 17.93 14.55 4.41
C GLY A 72 18.06 13.24 3.62
N ILE A 73 17.58 12.13 4.19
CA ILE A 73 17.50 10.82 3.54
C ILE A 73 16.08 10.65 2.98
N VAL A 74 15.97 10.46 1.67
CA VAL A 74 14.68 10.24 1.01
C VAL A 74 14.21 8.81 1.27
N VAL A 75 12.95 8.65 1.69
CA VAL A 75 12.33 7.32 1.84
C VAL A 75 11.24 7.15 0.79
N PHE A 76 11.43 6.17 -0.08
CA PHE A 76 10.49 5.76 -1.11
C PHE A 76 9.70 4.52 -0.67
N ASN A 77 8.49 4.36 -1.21
CA ASN A 77 7.76 3.12 -1.16
C ASN A 77 7.23 2.75 -2.56
N SER A 78 6.68 1.55 -2.73
CA SER A 78 6.18 1.09 -4.03
C SER A 78 4.63 1.11 -4.06
N PRO A 79 3.98 2.29 -4.17
CA PRO A 79 2.52 2.38 -4.10
C PRO A 79 1.88 1.76 -5.35
N GLY A 80 0.94 0.86 -5.14
CA GLY A 80 0.19 0.22 -6.21
C GLY A 80 0.92 -0.91 -6.95
N ALA A 81 2.19 -1.16 -6.70
CA ALA A 81 2.94 -2.26 -7.32
C ALA A 81 2.34 -3.64 -6.98
N ASN A 82 1.78 -3.79 -5.78
CA ASN A 82 1.09 -4.99 -5.31
C ASN A 82 -0.42 -4.98 -5.56
N ALA A 83 -0.97 -3.96 -6.21
CA ALA A 83 -2.42 -3.76 -6.26
C ALA A 83 -3.17 -4.89 -6.98
N ASN A 84 -2.55 -5.55 -7.95
CA ASN A 84 -3.16 -6.68 -8.64
C ASN A 84 -3.27 -7.90 -7.72
N ALA A 85 -2.22 -8.22 -6.99
CA ALA A 85 -2.22 -9.35 -6.06
C ALA A 85 -3.30 -9.19 -4.97
N VAL A 86 -3.38 -7.99 -4.36
CA VAL A 86 -4.42 -7.70 -3.36
C VAL A 86 -5.82 -7.80 -3.98
N LYS A 87 -6.04 -7.25 -5.18
CA LYS A 87 -7.33 -7.36 -5.89
C LYS A 87 -7.74 -8.83 -6.06
N GLU A 88 -6.82 -9.72 -6.43
CA GLU A 88 -7.13 -11.15 -6.59
C GLU A 88 -7.49 -11.82 -5.27
N LEU A 89 -6.81 -11.47 -4.19
CA LEU A 89 -7.15 -11.98 -2.86
C LEU A 89 -8.51 -11.46 -2.38
N VAL A 90 -8.88 -10.21 -2.68
CA VAL A 90 -10.22 -9.67 -2.41
C VAL A 90 -11.29 -10.47 -3.15
N VAL A 91 -11.09 -10.79 -4.43
CA VAL A 91 -12.03 -11.62 -5.21
C VAL A 91 -12.18 -13.00 -4.59
N ALA A 92 -11.07 -13.63 -4.18
CA ALA A 92 -11.13 -14.90 -3.46
C ALA A 92 -11.94 -14.78 -2.15
N GLY A 93 -11.72 -13.72 -1.37
CA GLY A 93 -12.48 -13.43 -0.15
C GLY A 93 -13.97 -13.21 -0.38
N LEU A 94 -14.35 -12.50 -1.45
CA LEU A 94 -15.75 -12.34 -1.85
C LEU A 94 -16.42 -13.71 -2.07
N LEU A 95 -15.78 -14.59 -2.82
CA LEU A 95 -16.31 -15.91 -3.13
C LEU A 95 -16.35 -16.85 -1.91
N MET A 96 -15.28 -16.85 -1.10
CA MET A 96 -15.21 -17.66 0.12
C MET A 96 -16.27 -17.24 1.15
N SER A 97 -16.48 -15.93 1.33
CA SER A 97 -17.50 -15.43 2.26
C SER A 97 -18.94 -15.71 1.81
N SER A 98 -19.18 -15.81 0.50
CA SER A 98 -20.50 -16.10 -0.07
C SER A 98 -20.86 -17.57 0.01
N ARG A 99 -19.97 -18.46 -0.35
CA ARG A 99 -20.24 -19.86 -0.67
C ARG A 99 -19.82 -20.85 0.43
N LYS A 100 -19.41 -20.39 1.61
CA LYS A 100 -18.90 -21.23 2.72
C LYS A 100 -17.84 -22.27 2.27
N ILE A 101 -16.98 -21.88 1.33
CA ILE A 101 -16.04 -22.79 0.66
C ILE A 101 -15.07 -23.40 1.67
N VAL A 102 -14.53 -22.60 2.58
CA VAL A 102 -13.56 -23.06 3.59
C VAL A 102 -14.19 -24.13 4.49
N ASN A 103 -15.37 -23.86 5.05
CA ASN A 103 -16.11 -24.80 5.89
C ASN A 103 -16.43 -26.10 5.13
N GLY A 104 -16.83 -26.00 3.85
CA GLY A 104 -17.11 -27.16 3.00
C GLY A 104 -15.88 -28.03 2.75
N ILE A 105 -14.70 -27.40 2.54
CA ILE A 105 -13.43 -28.11 2.37
C ILE A 105 -13.05 -28.84 3.66
N GLU A 106 -13.11 -28.18 4.82
CA GLU A 106 -12.77 -28.80 6.10
C GLU A 106 -13.72 -29.97 6.41
N TRP A 107 -15.03 -29.79 6.20
CA TRP A 107 -15.97 -30.89 6.36
C TRP A 107 -15.68 -32.05 5.40
N ALA A 108 -15.40 -31.81 4.12
CA ALA A 108 -15.10 -32.87 3.16
C ALA A 108 -13.91 -33.72 3.56
N LYS A 109 -12.89 -33.13 4.20
CA LYS A 109 -11.73 -33.86 4.74
C LYS A 109 -12.15 -34.90 5.81
N THR A 110 -13.18 -34.62 6.60
CA THR A 110 -13.67 -35.53 7.64
C THR A 110 -14.32 -36.79 7.08
N LEU A 111 -14.67 -36.80 5.79
CA LEU A 111 -15.28 -37.96 5.13
C LEU A 111 -14.28 -39.04 4.72
N LYS A 112 -12.99 -38.76 4.86
CA LYS A 112 -11.92 -39.73 4.54
C LYS A 112 -12.09 -41.01 5.38
N GLY A 113 -11.97 -42.18 4.73
CA GLY A 113 -12.07 -43.49 5.40
C GLY A 113 -13.46 -44.14 5.28
N ASN A 114 -14.48 -43.46 4.70
CA ASN A 114 -15.82 -44.02 4.54
C ASN A 114 -16.03 -44.78 3.20
N GLY A 115 -14.96 -45.03 2.42
CA GLY A 115 -14.99 -45.80 1.18
C GLY A 115 -16.11 -45.36 0.23
N ASP A 116 -16.86 -46.29 -0.30
CA ASP A 116 -17.95 -46.06 -1.27
C ASP A 116 -19.11 -45.23 -0.73
N GLN A 117 -19.19 -44.97 0.58
CA GLN A 117 -20.24 -44.16 1.18
C GLN A 117 -19.99 -42.65 1.02
N VAL A 118 -18.76 -42.23 0.71
CA VAL A 118 -18.37 -40.79 0.60
C VAL A 118 -19.32 -40.02 -0.33
N GLY A 119 -19.63 -40.56 -1.51
CA GLY A 119 -20.52 -39.89 -2.46
C GLY A 119 -21.93 -39.62 -1.89
N LYS A 120 -22.50 -40.60 -1.20
CA LYS A 120 -23.82 -40.42 -0.54
C LYS A 120 -23.76 -39.43 0.61
N MET A 121 -22.66 -39.40 1.37
CA MET A 121 -22.47 -38.46 2.48
C MET A 121 -22.34 -37.04 1.95
N VAL A 122 -21.60 -36.85 0.86
CA VAL A 122 -21.46 -35.53 0.18
C VAL A 122 -22.85 -35.02 -0.26
N GLU A 123 -23.62 -35.80 -0.98
CA GLU A 123 -24.94 -35.39 -1.44
C GLU A 123 -25.90 -35.04 -0.28
N LYS A 124 -25.83 -35.77 0.82
CA LYS A 124 -26.64 -35.51 2.02
C LYS A 124 -26.22 -34.23 2.75
N GLY A 125 -24.93 -33.94 2.80
CA GLY A 125 -24.37 -32.83 3.62
C GLY A 125 -24.17 -31.51 2.87
N LYS A 126 -24.11 -31.51 1.54
CA LYS A 126 -23.75 -30.32 0.73
C LYS A 126 -24.63 -29.09 0.98
N SER A 127 -25.90 -29.27 1.34
CA SER A 127 -26.83 -28.17 1.59
C SER A 127 -26.43 -27.28 2.78
N ASN A 128 -25.65 -27.80 3.73
CA ASN A 128 -25.16 -27.03 4.88
C ASN A 128 -24.17 -25.92 4.46
N PHE A 129 -23.60 -26.05 3.28
CA PHE A 129 -22.61 -25.13 2.74
C PHE A 129 -23.15 -24.25 1.59
N ALA A 130 -24.48 -24.27 1.38
CA ALA A 130 -25.11 -23.38 0.43
C ALA A 130 -24.92 -21.91 0.83
N GLY A 131 -24.78 -21.06 -0.16
CA GLY A 131 -24.64 -19.61 0.01
C GLY A 131 -25.03 -18.84 -1.25
N PRO A 132 -25.21 -17.52 -1.16
CA PRO A 132 -25.65 -16.70 -2.28
C PRO A 132 -24.58 -16.58 -3.37
N GLU A 133 -25.03 -16.22 -4.56
CA GLU A 133 -24.15 -15.71 -5.63
C GLU A 133 -23.84 -14.25 -5.40
N ILE A 134 -22.69 -13.78 -5.91
CA ILE A 134 -22.29 -12.37 -5.85
C ILE A 134 -22.92 -11.54 -6.96
N MET A 135 -23.31 -12.16 -8.08
CA MET A 135 -23.97 -11.48 -9.21
C MET A 135 -25.22 -10.72 -8.74
N GLY A 136 -25.36 -9.47 -9.17
CA GLY A 136 -26.48 -8.60 -8.82
C GLY A 136 -26.44 -8.05 -7.38
N LYS A 137 -25.51 -8.49 -6.54
CA LYS A 137 -25.27 -7.92 -5.21
C LYS A 137 -24.45 -6.64 -5.31
N THR A 138 -24.50 -5.81 -4.28
CA THR A 138 -23.77 -4.55 -4.23
C THR A 138 -22.48 -4.71 -3.44
N LEU A 139 -21.34 -4.38 -4.06
CA LEU A 139 -20.05 -4.21 -3.39
C LEU A 139 -19.83 -2.74 -3.03
N GLY A 140 -19.65 -2.46 -1.76
CA GLY A 140 -19.16 -1.18 -1.26
C GLY A 140 -17.64 -1.17 -1.21
N VAL A 141 -17.03 -0.16 -1.83
CA VAL A 141 -15.57 0.02 -1.84
C VAL A 141 -15.22 1.31 -1.12
N ILE A 142 -14.54 1.21 0.03
CA ILE A 142 -14.08 2.35 0.80
C ILE A 142 -12.59 2.56 0.53
N GLY A 143 -12.28 3.68 -0.13
CA GLY A 143 -10.94 3.97 -0.69
C GLY A 143 -10.83 3.52 -2.14
N LEU A 144 -10.78 4.48 -3.06
CA LEU A 144 -10.68 4.29 -4.52
C LEU A 144 -9.27 4.65 -5.03
N GLY A 145 -8.26 4.19 -4.27
CA GLY A 145 -6.85 4.23 -4.68
C GLY A 145 -6.50 3.12 -5.67
N ALA A 146 -5.20 2.82 -5.79
CA ALA A 146 -4.67 1.84 -6.76
C ALA A 146 -5.30 0.44 -6.63
N ILE A 147 -5.62 0.00 -5.41
CA ILE A 147 -6.27 -1.29 -5.13
C ILE A 147 -7.77 -1.19 -5.34
N GLY A 148 -8.43 -0.21 -4.68
CA GLY A 148 -9.88 -0.08 -4.69
C GLY A 148 -10.47 0.06 -6.09
N ILE A 149 -9.82 0.80 -7.00
CA ILE A 149 -10.22 0.91 -8.41
C ILE A 149 -10.19 -0.46 -9.11
N LYS A 150 -9.11 -1.22 -8.93
CA LYS A 150 -8.99 -2.56 -9.53
C LYS A 150 -10.05 -3.52 -8.98
N VAL A 151 -10.36 -3.43 -7.68
CA VAL A 151 -11.41 -4.24 -7.03
C VAL A 151 -12.79 -3.82 -7.55
N ALA A 152 -13.09 -2.53 -7.63
CA ALA A 152 -14.34 -2.01 -8.17
C ALA A 152 -14.58 -2.53 -9.60
N ASN A 153 -13.58 -2.40 -10.47
CA ASN A 153 -13.69 -2.79 -11.86
C ASN A 153 -13.87 -4.32 -12.03
N VAL A 154 -13.14 -5.14 -11.27
CA VAL A 154 -13.31 -6.60 -11.37
C VAL A 154 -14.66 -7.05 -10.79
N ALA A 155 -15.15 -6.42 -9.74
CA ALA A 155 -16.47 -6.74 -9.18
C ALA A 155 -17.60 -6.40 -10.16
N SER A 156 -17.51 -5.25 -10.85
CA SER A 156 -18.42 -4.90 -11.94
C SER A 156 -18.37 -5.95 -13.06
N ALA A 157 -17.17 -6.38 -13.49
CA ALA A 157 -17.02 -7.43 -14.50
C ALA A 157 -17.60 -8.79 -14.06
N LEU A 158 -17.66 -9.07 -12.75
CA LEU A 158 -18.32 -10.25 -12.18
C LEU A 158 -19.85 -10.08 -12.02
N GLY A 159 -20.41 -8.97 -12.51
CA GLY A 159 -21.85 -8.69 -12.47
C GLY A 159 -22.36 -8.15 -11.13
N MET A 160 -21.50 -7.65 -10.26
CA MET A 160 -21.89 -6.92 -9.06
C MET A 160 -22.23 -5.47 -9.40
N LYS A 161 -23.13 -4.86 -8.63
CA LYS A 161 -23.25 -3.41 -8.56
C LYS A 161 -22.15 -2.88 -7.68
N VAL A 162 -21.55 -1.74 -8.03
CA VAL A 162 -20.44 -1.17 -7.24
C VAL A 162 -20.81 0.24 -6.76
N VAL A 163 -20.64 0.49 -5.48
CA VAL A 163 -20.71 1.82 -4.86
C VAL A 163 -19.39 2.10 -4.15
N GLY A 164 -18.80 3.28 -4.37
CA GLY A 164 -17.49 3.60 -3.80
C GLY A 164 -17.43 5.00 -3.21
N CYS A 165 -16.66 5.14 -2.14
CA CYS A 165 -16.38 6.41 -1.48
C CYS A 165 -14.87 6.60 -1.29
N ASP A 166 -14.37 7.76 -1.71
CA ASP A 166 -13.01 8.22 -1.42
C ASP A 166 -12.97 9.74 -1.47
N PRO A 167 -12.80 10.43 -0.34
CA PRO A 167 -12.77 11.89 -0.29
C PRO A 167 -11.56 12.52 -0.99
N PHE A 168 -10.55 11.70 -1.34
CA PHE A 168 -9.33 12.12 -2.02
C PHE A 168 -9.25 11.62 -3.47
N LEU A 169 -10.37 11.17 -4.05
CA LEU A 169 -10.41 10.62 -5.40
C LEU A 169 -10.09 11.71 -6.45
N SER A 170 -8.93 11.57 -7.09
CA SER A 170 -8.54 12.49 -8.16
C SER A 170 -9.34 12.25 -9.45
N GLU A 171 -9.50 13.28 -10.29
CA GLU A 171 -10.16 13.14 -11.59
C GLU A 171 -9.47 12.08 -12.47
N ALA A 172 -8.13 12.03 -12.45
CA ALA A 172 -7.37 10.99 -13.17
C ALA A 172 -7.66 9.56 -12.69
N ASN A 173 -8.03 9.38 -11.43
CA ASN A 173 -8.42 8.07 -10.89
C ASN A 173 -9.90 7.77 -11.17
N LYS A 174 -10.74 8.79 -11.20
CA LYS A 174 -12.16 8.66 -11.55
C LYS A 174 -12.36 8.09 -12.97
N THR A 175 -11.54 8.53 -13.92
CA THR A 175 -11.58 8.01 -15.30
C THR A 175 -11.19 6.54 -15.46
N LYS A 176 -10.59 5.93 -14.43
CA LYS A 176 -10.21 4.50 -14.44
C LYS A 176 -11.32 3.60 -13.91
N LEU A 177 -12.37 4.16 -13.31
CA LEU A 177 -13.50 3.40 -12.79
C LEU A 177 -14.48 3.02 -13.91
N VAL A 178 -15.00 1.80 -13.84
CA VAL A 178 -16.00 1.25 -14.76
C VAL A 178 -17.23 0.87 -13.95
N ASP A 179 -18.39 1.45 -14.30
CA ASP A 179 -19.69 1.17 -13.68
C ASP A 179 -19.69 1.22 -12.12
N CYS A 180 -19.00 2.22 -11.55
CA CYS A 180 -18.97 2.47 -10.12
C CYS A 180 -19.77 3.74 -9.78
N LYS A 181 -20.80 3.61 -8.95
CA LYS A 181 -21.50 4.74 -8.35
C LYS A 181 -20.60 5.36 -7.29
N ILE A 182 -20.14 6.59 -7.50
CA ILE A 182 -19.35 7.32 -6.50
C ILE A 182 -20.31 8.08 -5.58
N VAL A 183 -20.13 7.94 -4.28
CA VAL A 183 -20.89 8.61 -3.22
C VAL A 183 -19.98 9.48 -2.36
N GLU A 184 -20.56 10.43 -1.64
CA GLU A 184 -19.80 11.42 -0.87
C GLU A 184 -19.37 10.90 0.51
N THR A 185 -20.12 9.97 1.08
CA THR A 185 -19.91 9.50 2.46
C THR A 185 -19.83 7.98 2.56
N ASN A 186 -19.10 7.48 3.54
CA ASN A 186 -19.07 6.06 3.86
C ASN A 186 -20.44 5.55 4.34
N ASP A 187 -21.27 6.40 4.94
CA ASP A 187 -22.61 6.02 5.41
C ASP A 187 -23.52 5.58 4.24
N GLU A 188 -23.39 6.25 3.08
CA GLU A 188 -24.10 5.85 1.86
C GLU A 188 -23.60 4.49 1.36
N VAL A 189 -22.29 4.22 1.45
CA VAL A 189 -21.74 2.90 1.13
C VAL A 189 -22.30 1.84 2.07
N TYR A 190 -22.32 2.11 3.38
CA TYR A 190 -22.83 1.18 4.39
C TYR A 190 -24.31 0.81 4.15
N ALA A 191 -25.13 1.81 3.81
CA ALA A 191 -26.56 1.60 3.59
C ALA A 191 -26.89 0.76 2.34
N GLU A 192 -26.06 0.87 1.28
CA GLU A 192 -26.33 0.23 0.00
C GLU A 192 -25.66 -1.13 -0.19
N ALA A 193 -24.58 -1.41 0.53
CA ALA A 193 -23.72 -2.55 0.25
C ALA A 193 -24.19 -3.86 0.88
N ASP A 194 -24.11 -4.95 0.14
CA ASP A 194 -24.23 -6.33 0.63
C ASP A 194 -22.85 -6.89 1.05
N TYR A 195 -21.79 -6.36 0.46
CA TYR A 195 -20.39 -6.64 0.76
C TYR A 195 -19.64 -5.30 0.88
N ILE A 196 -18.75 -5.18 1.85
CA ILE A 196 -17.93 -4.00 2.04
C ILE A 196 -16.46 -4.41 2.05
N THR A 197 -15.64 -3.70 1.28
CA THR A 197 -14.19 -3.89 1.28
C THR A 197 -13.50 -2.56 1.54
N VAL A 198 -12.48 -2.57 2.41
CA VAL A 198 -11.77 -1.37 2.83
C VAL A 198 -10.37 -1.33 2.22
N HIS A 199 -10.00 -0.19 1.61
CA HIS A 199 -8.74 0.03 0.92
C HIS A 199 -8.14 1.40 1.28
N VAL A 200 -8.16 1.73 2.57
CA VAL A 200 -7.63 2.99 3.11
C VAL A 200 -6.40 2.75 4.00
N PRO A 201 -5.50 3.73 4.13
CA PRO A 201 -4.40 3.64 5.09
C PRO A 201 -4.92 3.70 6.53
N LEU A 202 -4.19 3.11 7.47
CA LEU A 202 -4.43 3.28 8.90
C LEU A 202 -3.80 4.59 9.38
N ASN A 203 -4.63 5.48 9.87
CA ASN A 203 -4.26 6.74 10.53
C ASN A 203 -5.30 7.08 11.60
N ASP A 204 -5.17 8.21 12.28
CA ASP A 204 -6.08 8.59 13.36
C ASP A 204 -7.54 8.76 12.89
N GLY A 205 -7.76 9.17 11.63
CA GLY A 205 -9.10 9.33 11.05
C GLY A 205 -9.74 8.03 10.55
N THR A 206 -8.97 6.96 10.36
CA THR A 206 -9.46 5.67 9.86
C THR A 206 -9.39 4.55 10.88
N ARG A 207 -8.71 4.77 12.00
CA ARG A 207 -8.61 3.79 13.09
C ARG A 207 -9.98 3.43 13.65
N GLY A 208 -10.31 2.14 13.66
CA GLY A 208 -11.58 1.63 14.14
C GLY A 208 -12.78 2.16 13.36
N MET A 209 -12.61 2.48 12.08
CA MET A 209 -13.69 2.99 11.23
C MET A 209 -14.84 1.98 11.03
N ILE A 210 -14.54 0.69 11.13
CA ILE A 210 -15.55 -0.36 11.18
C ILE A 210 -15.75 -0.76 12.64
N ASN A 211 -16.84 -0.29 13.22
CA ASN A 211 -17.18 -0.45 14.63
C ASN A 211 -18.71 -0.62 14.79
N LYS A 212 -19.17 -0.75 16.03
CA LYS A 212 -20.58 -0.97 16.36
C LYS A 212 -21.52 0.07 15.74
N GLU A 213 -21.12 1.36 15.77
CA GLU A 213 -21.94 2.42 15.20
C GLU A 213 -22.06 2.28 13.69
N THR A 214 -20.95 2.13 12.98
CA THR A 214 -20.94 2.02 11.51
C THR A 214 -21.56 0.71 11.05
N ILE A 215 -21.36 -0.39 11.77
CA ILE A 215 -22.02 -1.69 11.52
C ILE A 215 -23.55 -1.56 11.64
N SER A 216 -24.05 -0.76 12.56
CA SER A 216 -25.49 -0.55 12.72
C SER A 216 -26.16 0.06 11.48
N LYS A 217 -25.41 0.84 10.69
CA LYS A 217 -25.85 1.47 9.43
C LYS A 217 -25.81 0.52 8.23
N MET A 218 -25.16 -0.63 8.34
CA MET A 218 -25.02 -1.62 7.29
C MET A 218 -26.30 -2.46 7.16
N LYS A 219 -26.44 -3.15 6.03
CA LYS A 219 -27.51 -4.12 5.83
C LYS A 219 -27.35 -5.33 6.76
N ASP A 220 -28.46 -5.96 7.11
CA ASP A 220 -28.43 -7.24 7.82
C ASP A 220 -27.84 -8.32 6.92
N GLY A 221 -26.95 -9.13 7.49
CA GLY A 221 -26.22 -10.15 6.75
C GLY A 221 -25.09 -9.64 5.88
N VAL A 222 -24.64 -8.39 6.06
CA VAL A 222 -23.48 -7.82 5.36
C VAL A 222 -22.22 -8.68 5.52
N ARG A 223 -21.35 -8.61 4.54
CA ARG A 223 -20.01 -9.22 4.59
C ARG A 223 -18.96 -8.14 4.51
N VAL A 224 -17.97 -8.19 5.39
CA VAL A 224 -16.88 -7.21 5.45
C VAL A 224 -15.55 -7.88 5.12
N LEU A 225 -14.78 -7.25 4.24
CA LEU A 225 -13.46 -7.70 3.83
C LEU A 225 -12.43 -6.63 4.18
N ASN A 226 -11.36 -7.03 4.88
CA ASN A 226 -10.27 -6.15 5.26
C ASN A 226 -8.92 -6.76 4.87
N TYR A 227 -8.38 -6.29 3.75
CA TYR A 227 -7.04 -6.60 3.24
C TYR A 227 -6.12 -5.38 3.25
N SER A 228 -6.43 -4.41 4.12
CA SER A 228 -5.65 -3.17 4.23
C SER A 228 -4.80 -3.11 5.48
N ARG A 229 -5.40 -2.95 6.66
CA ARG A 229 -4.71 -2.87 7.96
C ARG A 229 -5.60 -3.38 9.08
N ASP A 230 -5.02 -4.05 10.05
CA ASP A 230 -5.73 -4.60 11.22
C ASP A 230 -6.53 -3.52 11.97
N GLY A 231 -5.90 -2.45 12.38
CA GLY A 231 -6.51 -1.40 13.20
C GLY A 231 -7.64 -0.59 12.55
N LEU A 232 -8.08 -0.90 11.31
CA LEU A 232 -9.25 -0.28 10.67
C LEU A 232 -10.58 -0.82 11.23
N VAL A 233 -10.55 -1.97 11.88
CA VAL A 233 -11.73 -2.70 12.34
C VAL A 233 -11.65 -2.91 13.85
N ASN A 234 -12.77 -2.80 14.55
CA ASN A 234 -12.88 -3.22 15.95
C ASN A 234 -13.30 -4.68 16.02
N SER A 235 -12.38 -5.56 16.43
CA SER A 235 -12.62 -7.02 16.46
C SER A 235 -13.79 -7.40 17.34
N THR A 236 -13.94 -6.79 18.52
CA THR A 236 -15.06 -7.08 19.43
C THR A 236 -16.40 -6.78 18.79
N ASP A 237 -16.53 -5.64 18.13
CA ASP A 237 -17.78 -5.23 17.47
C ASP A 237 -18.10 -6.13 16.25
N ILE A 238 -17.07 -6.61 15.55
CA ILE A 238 -17.23 -7.61 14.48
C ILE A 238 -17.78 -8.93 15.03
N LEU A 239 -17.20 -9.45 16.11
CA LEU A 239 -17.64 -10.71 16.73
C LEU A 239 -19.07 -10.61 17.25
N ASP A 240 -19.44 -9.49 17.86
CA ASP A 240 -20.82 -9.24 18.30
C ASP A 240 -21.80 -9.18 17.11
N ALA A 241 -21.38 -8.57 16.00
CA ALA A 241 -22.19 -8.49 14.78
C ALA A 241 -22.37 -9.86 14.10
N LEU A 242 -21.36 -10.71 14.11
CA LEU A 242 -21.43 -12.09 13.63
C LEU A 242 -22.36 -12.92 14.52
N LYS A 243 -22.22 -12.86 15.84
CA LYS A 243 -23.07 -13.58 16.81
C LYS A 243 -24.55 -13.17 16.72
N SER A 244 -24.83 -11.91 16.48
CA SER A 244 -26.21 -11.41 16.33
C SER A 244 -26.82 -11.66 14.95
N GLY A 245 -26.05 -12.09 13.96
CA GLY A 245 -26.48 -12.24 12.56
C GLY A 245 -26.56 -10.93 11.78
N LYS A 246 -26.18 -9.81 12.38
CA LYS A 246 -26.07 -8.52 11.67
C LYS A 246 -25.04 -8.61 10.55
N MET A 247 -23.97 -9.37 10.77
CA MET A 247 -22.93 -9.69 9.80
C MET A 247 -22.91 -11.18 9.50
N SER A 248 -22.75 -11.56 8.23
CA SER A 248 -22.68 -12.96 7.80
C SER A 248 -21.26 -13.51 7.71
N ALA A 249 -20.28 -12.63 7.45
CA ALA A 249 -18.86 -13.02 7.40
C ALA A 249 -17.95 -11.81 7.56
N TYR A 250 -16.81 -12.06 8.19
CA TYR A 250 -15.63 -11.16 8.19
C TYR A 250 -14.45 -11.90 7.58
N VAL A 251 -13.82 -11.28 6.56
CA VAL A 251 -12.68 -11.86 5.85
C VAL A 251 -11.48 -10.93 5.99
N THR A 252 -10.34 -11.46 6.39
CA THR A 252 -9.14 -10.65 6.59
C THR A 252 -7.85 -11.46 6.38
N ASP A 253 -6.76 -10.79 6.02
CA ASP A 253 -5.41 -11.34 6.07
C ASP A 253 -4.59 -10.77 7.24
N PHE A 254 -5.27 -10.23 8.26
CA PHE A 254 -4.71 -9.80 9.54
C PHE A 254 -5.26 -10.67 10.67
N ALA A 255 -4.69 -11.86 10.80
CA ALA A 255 -5.10 -12.81 11.83
C ALA A 255 -4.61 -12.36 13.22
N THR A 256 -5.56 -12.24 14.17
CA THR A 256 -5.29 -11.93 15.58
C THR A 256 -5.91 -13.01 16.47
N ASP A 257 -5.39 -13.17 17.68
CA ASP A 257 -5.80 -14.26 18.58
C ASP A 257 -7.31 -14.24 18.91
N ASP A 258 -7.90 -13.06 19.01
CA ASP A 258 -9.30 -12.85 19.36
C ASP A 258 -10.30 -13.23 18.27
N ILE A 259 -9.88 -13.24 16.99
CA ILE A 259 -10.76 -13.59 15.87
C ILE A 259 -10.51 -14.99 15.28
N LEU A 260 -9.37 -15.60 15.61
CA LEU A 260 -9.02 -16.91 15.07
C LEU A 260 -9.96 -18.01 15.60
N GLY A 261 -10.55 -18.78 14.67
CA GLY A 261 -11.46 -19.89 15.00
C GLY A 261 -12.90 -19.48 15.30
N GLU A 262 -13.20 -18.19 15.26
CA GLU A 262 -14.58 -17.70 15.50
C GLU A 262 -15.47 -17.94 14.28
N ASP A 263 -16.73 -18.32 14.54
CA ASP A 263 -17.71 -18.59 13.51
C ASP A 263 -18.01 -17.35 12.65
N GLY A 264 -17.96 -17.51 11.33
CA GLY A 264 -18.17 -16.42 10.37
C GLY A 264 -16.90 -15.64 10.04
N VAL A 265 -15.79 -15.90 10.73
CA VAL A 265 -14.48 -15.32 10.41
C VAL A 265 -13.72 -16.21 9.43
N ILE A 266 -13.15 -15.60 8.40
CA ILE A 266 -12.20 -16.22 7.46
C ILE A 266 -10.91 -15.42 7.56
N ALA A 267 -10.04 -15.82 8.48
CA ALA A 267 -8.74 -15.21 8.67
C ALA A 267 -7.63 -16.03 7.99
N MET A 268 -6.73 -15.34 7.32
CA MET A 268 -5.59 -15.95 6.64
C MET A 268 -4.30 -15.17 6.97
N PRO A 269 -3.11 -15.74 6.73
CA PRO A 269 -1.86 -15.01 6.83
C PRO A 269 -1.85 -13.79 5.89
N HIS A 270 -1.01 -12.79 6.19
CA HIS A 270 -0.88 -11.55 5.42
C HIS A 270 -0.39 -11.83 3.99
N LEU A 271 -1.31 -12.28 3.13
CA LEU A 271 -1.05 -12.77 1.78
C LEU A 271 -1.31 -11.73 0.68
N GLY A 272 -1.84 -10.56 1.02
CA GLY A 272 -2.27 -9.57 0.03
C GLY A 272 -1.22 -9.22 -1.03
N ALA A 273 0.05 -9.17 -0.67
CA ALA A 273 1.16 -8.88 -1.59
C ALA A 273 2.11 -10.08 -1.81
N SER A 274 1.76 -11.27 -1.34
CA SER A 274 2.65 -12.43 -1.33
C SER A 274 2.53 -13.24 -2.63
N THR A 275 2.84 -12.62 -3.77
CA THR A 275 2.98 -13.26 -5.08
C THR A 275 4.32 -12.91 -5.71
N PRO A 276 4.92 -13.79 -6.53
CA PRO A 276 6.16 -13.49 -7.24
C PRO A 276 6.06 -12.19 -8.05
N GLU A 277 4.97 -11.97 -8.76
CA GLU A 277 4.74 -10.79 -9.59
C GLU A 277 4.65 -9.51 -8.75
N SER A 278 4.05 -9.58 -7.57
CA SER A 278 3.98 -8.45 -6.65
C SER A 278 5.37 -8.10 -6.09
N GLU A 279 6.17 -9.12 -5.75
CA GLU A 279 7.55 -8.93 -5.28
C GLU A 279 8.42 -8.32 -6.37
N ASP A 280 8.31 -8.82 -7.60
CA ASP A 280 9.00 -8.29 -8.78
C ASP A 280 8.63 -6.84 -9.05
N ASN A 281 7.34 -6.53 -9.13
CA ASN A 281 6.86 -5.17 -9.38
C ASN A 281 7.31 -4.18 -8.29
N CYS A 282 7.28 -4.58 -7.02
CA CYS A 282 7.75 -3.75 -5.93
C CYS A 282 9.27 -3.51 -6.00
N ALA A 283 10.05 -4.53 -6.34
CA ALA A 283 11.51 -4.42 -6.47
C ALA A 283 11.89 -3.52 -7.67
N VAL A 284 11.20 -3.68 -8.80
CA VAL A 284 11.39 -2.84 -9.99
C VAL A 284 11.09 -1.38 -9.68
N MET A 285 9.97 -1.09 -9.02
CA MET A 285 9.59 0.28 -8.65
C MET A 285 10.61 0.90 -7.69
N ALA A 286 10.97 0.20 -6.62
CA ALA A 286 11.92 0.68 -5.62
C ALA A 286 13.32 0.98 -6.23
N ALA A 287 13.81 0.10 -7.11
CA ALA A 287 15.08 0.30 -7.80
C ALA A 287 15.04 1.46 -8.79
N THR A 288 13.93 1.62 -9.52
CA THR A 288 13.72 2.73 -10.46
C THR A 288 13.72 4.08 -9.73
N GLU A 289 13.04 4.18 -8.60
CA GLU A 289 12.97 5.40 -7.79
C GLU A 289 14.34 5.79 -7.22
N VAL A 290 15.09 4.81 -6.69
CA VAL A 290 16.46 5.04 -6.22
C VAL A 290 17.36 5.50 -7.36
N LYS A 291 17.29 4.84 -8.51
CA LYS A 291 18.10 5.19 -9.67
C LYS A 291 17.81 6.60 -10.17
N ASP A 292 16.54 6.95 -10.35
CA ASP A 292 16.14 8.27 -10.80
C ASP A 292 16.56 9.36 -9.80
N TYR A 293 16.42 9.12 -8.51
CA TYR A 293 16.89 10.04 -7.49
C TYR A 293 18.41 10.20 -7.52
N LEU A 294 19.17 9.11 -7.60
CA LEU A 294 20.63 9.17 -7.58
C LEU A 294 21.23 9.80 -8.84
N GLU A 295 20.64 9.54 -10.02
CA GLU A 295 21.16 10.00 -11.31
C GLU A 295 20.58 11.35 -11.74
N ASN A 296 19.31 11.63 -11.41
CA ASN A 296 18.60 12.82 -11.90
C ASN A 296 18.11 13.75 -10.77
N GLY A 297 18.15 13.32 -9.51
CA GLY A 297 17.65 14.11 -8.38
C GLY A 297 16.12 14.11 -8.27
N ASN A 298 15.38 13.38 -9.08
CA ASN A 298 13.94 13.33 -9.01
C ASN A 298 13.45 12.56 -7.78
N ILE A 299 12.44 13.09 -7.11
CA ILE A 299 11.77 12.44 -5.96
C ILE A 299 10.35 12.12 -6.35
N VAL A 300 10.06 10.82 -6.53
CA VAL A 300 8.72 10.29 -6.85
C VAL A 300 8.32 9.29 -5.77
N ASN A 301 7.06 9.31 -5.32
CA ASN A 301 6.54 8.43 -4.27
C ASN A 301 7.29 8.47 -2.92
N SER A 302 7.93 9.59 -2.60
CA SER A 302 8.52 9.77 -1.27
C SER A 302 7.44 9.85 -0.19
N VAL A 303 7.70 9.22 0.95
CA VAL A 303 6.80 9.22 2.11
C VAL A 303 7.18 10.25 3.17
N ASN A 304 8.39 10.82 3.11
CA ASN A 304 8.92 11.72 4.14
C ASN A 304 9.33 13.11 3.64
N LEU A 305 9.74 13.24 2.40
CA LEU A 305 10.19 14.51 1.80
C LEU A 305 9.27 14.91 0.63
N PRO A 306 9.30 16.18 0.17
CA PRO A 306 8.49 16.62 -0.96
C PRO A 306 8.80 15.82 -2.23
N CYS A 307 7.74 15.41 -2.97
CA CYS A 307 7.90 14.88 -4.31
C CYS A 307 8.11 16.03 -5.29
N LEU A 308 9.15 15.93 -6.10
CA LEU A 308 9.48 16.90 -7.15
C LEU A 308 10.28 16.20 -8.24
N SER A 309 9.87 16.41 -9.48
CA SER A 309 10.60 15.98 -10.67
C SER A 309 10.76 17.16 -11.61
N LYS A 310 11.93 17.27 -12.23
CA LYS A 310 12.26 18.29 -13.22
C LYS A 310 13.12 17.68 -14.30
N ASP A 311 12.72 17.81 -15.55
CA ASP A 311 13.56 17.41 -16.67
C ASP A 311 14.85 18.23 -16.66
N LYS A 312 16.00 17.56 -16.81
CA LYS A 312 17.30 18.24 -16.80
C LYS A 312 17.44 19.09 -18.06
N THR A 313 17.59 20.38 -17.88
CA THR A 313 17.71 21.33 -19.00
C THR A 313 19.15 21.50 -19.49
N GLY A 314 20.13 21.17 -18.65
CA GLY A 314 21.57 21.19 -18.99
C GLY A 314 22.44 21.53 -17.80
N GLY A 315 23.73 21.56 -18.03
CA GLY A 315 24.75 21.98 -17.06
C GLY A 315 24.78 21.13 -15.77
N THR A 316 25.34 21.72 -14.72
CA THR A 316 25.35 21.11 -13.39
C THR A 316 24.01 21.28 -12.71
N ARG A 317 23.45 20.17 -12.22
CA ARG A 317 22.25 20.18 -11.40
C ARG A 317 22.62 20.20 -9.93
N VAL A 318 22.00 21.09 -9.15
CA VAL A 318 22.10 21.13 -7.68
C VAL A 318 20.73 20.80 -7.09
N CYS A 319 20.72 19.84 -6.17
CA CYS A 319 19.51 19.40 -5.46
C CYS A 319 19.69 19.73 -3.98
N VAL A 320 18.73 20.47 -3.41
CA VAL A 320 18.80 20.96 -2.03
C VAL A 320 17.60 20.49 -1.24
N ILE A 321 17.85 19.78 -0.15
CA ILE A 321 16.85 19.47 0.90
C ILE A 321 17.05 20.48 2.02
N ALA A 322 15.98 21.17 2.43
CA ALA A 322 16.04 22.17 3.47
C ALA A 322 14.78 22.12 4.37
N LYS A 323 14.79 22.86 5.47
CA LYS A 323 13.59 23.15 6.25
C LYS A 323 12.62 23.99 5.41
N ALA A 324 11.33 23.84 5.66
CA ALA A 324 10.28 24.53 4.87
C ALA A 324 10.34 26.06 4.97
N ASP A 325 10.89 26.59 6.05
CA ASP A 325 11.10 28.02 6.32
C ASP A 325 12.45 28.55 5.84
N ALA A 326 13.30 27.71 5.21
CA ALA A 326 14.55 28.15 4.62
C ALA A 326 14.28 29.10 3.43
N ASP A 327 15.15 30.11 3.29
CA ASP A 327 15.06 31.10 2.21
C ASP A 327 15.40 30.46 0.85
N THR A 328 14.38 30.10 0.10
CA THR A 328 14.52 29.49 -1.24
C THR A 328 15.21 30.44 -2.22
N ASP A 329 14.95 31.74 -2.16
CA ASP A 329 15.58 32.71 -3.06
C ASP A 329 17.08 32.82 -2.77
N ALA A 330 17.47 32.78 -1.50
CA ALA A 330 18.88 32.75 -1.11
C ALA A 330 19.57 31.44 -1.57
N ILE A 331 18.86 30.27 -1.49
CA ILE A 331 19.37 28.99 -1.99
C ILE A 331 19.61 29.07 -3.50
N VAL A 332 18.64 29.53 -4.27
CA VAL A 332 18.73 29.66 -5.74
C VAL A 332 19.83 30.63 -6.11
N LYS A 333 19.89 31.81 -5.49
CA LYS A 333 20.91 32.81 -5.73
C LYS A 333 22.34 32.30 -5.43
N ALA A 334 22.50 31.47 -4.41
CA ALA A 334 23.80 30.89 -4.07
C ALA A 334 24.35 29.99 -5.20
N THR A 335 23.48 29.36 -6.01
CA THR A 335 23.90 28.52 -7.15
C THR A 335 24.24 29.30 -8.41
N GLY A 336 23.88 30.58 -8.50
CA GLY A 336 24.10 31.43 -9.67
C GLY A 336 23.24 31.07 -10.89
N SER A 337 22.12 30.41 -10.68
CA SER A 337 21.14 30.03 -11.70
C SER A 337 19.72 30.39 -11.24
N ASP A 338 18.84 30.69 -12.20
CA ASP A 338 17.41 30.94 -12.01
C ASP A 338 16.49 29.83 -12.60
N ASP A 339 17.10 28.77 -13.13
CA ASP A 339 16.39 27.62 -13.68
C ASP A 339 16.12 26.56 -12.59
N PHE A 340 15.06 26.75 -11.82
CA PHE A 340 14.75 25.89 -10.69
C PHE A 340 13.30 25.48 -10.61
N ALA A 341 13.05 24.43 -9.83
CA ALA A 341 11.75 24.04 -9.30
C ALA A 341 11.86 23.73 -7.82
N THR A 342 10.80 24.01 -7.06
CA THR A 342 10.76 23.74 -5.62
C THR A 342 9.41 23.16 -5.22
N ALA A 343 9.41 22.31 -4.17
CA ALA A 343 8.23 21.77 -3.55
C ALA A 343 8.38 21.73 -2.03
N THR A 344 7.29 21.86 -1.31
CA THR A 344 7.25 21.81 0.16
C THR A 344 6.25 20.74 0.62
N ARG A 345 6.63 20.03 1.69
CA ARG A 345 5.77 19.05 2.36
C ARG A 345 6.08 19.03 3.85
N GLY A 346 5.11 19.39 4.70
CA GLY A 346 5.32 19.50 6.14
C GLY A 346 6.46 20.48 6.45
N ASP A 347 7.43 20.03 7.23
CA ASP A 347 8.55 20.83 7.72
C ASP A 347 9.74 20.89 6.75
N PHE A 348 9.62 20.39 5.52
CA PHE A 348 10.71 20.26 4.58
C PHE A 348 10.39 20.84 3.21
N SER A 349 11.42 21.36 2.54
CA SER A 349 11.42 21.75 1.14
C SER A 349 12.46 20.96 0.35
N TYR A 350 12.21 20.81 -0.94
CA TYR A 350 13.15 20.25 -1.89
C TYR A 350 13.21 21.14 -3.13
N THR A 351 14.42 21.51 -3.53
CA THR A 351 14.66 22.38 -4.68
C THR A 351 15.64 21.72 -5.63
N ILE A 352 15.29 21.67 -6.93
CA ILE A 352 16.13 21.23 -8.03
C ILE A 352 16.50 22.46 -8.85
N ILE A 353 17.79 22.73 -9.02
CA ILE A 353 18.33 23.87 -9.77
C ILE A 353 19.24 23.33 -10.88
N ASP A 354 18.97 23.67 -12.13
CA ASP A 354 19.81 23.33 -13.29
C ASP A 354 20.71 24.50 -13.67
N ASN A 355 21.72 24.24 -14.49
CA ASN A 355 22.70 25.24 -14.96
C ASN A 355 23.42 26.00 -13.83
N ALA A 356 23.60 25.35 -12.68
CA ALA A 356 24.28 25.94 -11.54
C ALA A 356 25.77 26.22 -11.87
N THR A 357 26.23 27.42 -11.53
CA THR A 357 27.65 27.84 -11.64
C THR A 357 28.39 27.64 -10.33
N ASN A 358 27.68 27.46 -9.23
CA ASN A 358 28.22 27.16 -7.91
C ASN A 358 27.38 26.00 -7.25
N THR A 359 28.08 25.09 -6.60
CA THR A 359 27.51 23.94 -5.91
C THR A 359 27.56 24.07 -4.38
N ASP A 360 28.20 25.10 -3.87
CA ASP A 360 28.29 25.37 -2.43
C ASP A 360 27.11 26.26 -2.00
N VAL A 361 26.15 25.68 -1.28
CA VAL A 361 24.94 26.34 -0.82
C VAL A 361 24.97 26.39 0.72
N ASN A 362 25.44 27.49 1.25
CA ASN A 362 25.51 27.72 2.68
C ASN A 362 24.43 28.72 3.13
N VAL A 363 23.21 28.22 3.26
CA VAL A 363 22.02 28.96 3.67
C VAL A 363 21.43 28.32 4.92
N ALA A 364 20.95 29.14 5.85
CA ALA A 364 20.33 28.64 7.08
C ALA A 364 19.12 27.74 6.76
N GLY A 365 19.01 26.63 7.46
CA GLY A 365 17.94 25.65 7.25
C GLY A 365 18.22 24.60 6.16
N VAL A 366 19.33 24.72 5.40
CA VAL A 366 19.76 23.67 4.46
C VAL A 366 20.25 22.45 5.23
N ILE A 367 19.75 21.27 4.84
CA ILE A 367 20.03 19.97 5.46
C ILE A 367 21.02 19.18 4.61
N LYS A 368 20.78 19.11 3.30
CA LYS A 368 21.62 18.34 2.38
C LYS A 368 21.68 19.00 1.01
N VAL A 369 22.87 19.05 0.45
CA VAL A 369 23.14 19.53 -0.92
C VAL A 369 23.77 18.40 -1.72
N ARG A 370 23.34 18.24 -2.96
CA ARG A 370 23.92 17.29 -3.92
C ARG A 370 24.09 17.95 -5.27
N SER A 371 25.23 17.70 -5.92
CA SER A 371 25.47 18.08 -7.32
C SER A 371 25.48 16.84 -8.23
N LEU A 372 24.85 16.97 -9.42
CA LEU A 372 24.66 15.90 -10.42
C LEU A 372 25.10 16.37 -11.81
#